data_05f9de7d70357afb94e8bbecb6f282b3
#
_entry.id   05f9de7d70357afb94e8bbecb6f282b3
#
_cell.length_a   1.000
_cell.length_b   1.000
_cell.length_c   1.000
_cell.angle_alpha   90.00
_cell.angle_beta   90.00
_cell.angle_gamma   90.00
#
_symmetry.space_group_name_H-M   'P 1'
#
loop_
_entity.id
_entity.type
_entity.pdbx_description
1 polymer ?
#
loop_
_entity_poly.entity_id
_entity_poly.type
_entity_poly.pdbx_seq_one_letter_code
_entity_poly.pdbx_strand_id
1 'polypeptide(L)'
;MFFDWVLLILGMALLIKGADFFVDGSSGIAKKFRIPSIIIGLTLVSLGTSAPEISISINAVLAGASDMSVGNVVGSNICNIFLILGMAAIFTPLLISKDIKKYDIPIMIGIFILLIVFAYLITPNMINWWEGLILLLLFIGYTIFLILRTKQQEQTEEVEEKKPNIIKCVIFVVLGLAAIIFGGNLVVNNAQSIALELGMSETLVSLTIVAVGTSLPELVTSVVAAFKKEGDIAVGNVIGSCIFNVILILGLASIVAPIGPDKYLTVQAGVLLDVIIMLSGGVVFLLISCFSK
;
A
#
# COMPACT_ATOMS: atom_id res chain seq x y z
N MET A 1 27.82 4.07 -13.67
CA MET A 1 27.15 3.11 -14.62
C MET A 1 27.36 1.64 -14.28
N PHE A 2 28.56 1.02 -14.35
CA PHE A 2 28.69 -0.45 -14.13
C PHE A 2 28.20 -0.89 -12.74
N PHE A 3 28.63 -0.22 -11.67
CA PHE A 3 28.18 -0.52 -10.31
C PHE A 3 26.69 -0.33 -10.11
N ASP A 4 26.08 0.69 -10.74
CA ASP A 4 24.64 0.96 -10.63
C ASP A 4 23.84 -0.19 -11.25
N TRP A 5 24.27 -0.72 -12.38
CA TRP A 5 23.65 -1.92 -12.97
C TRP A 5 23.75 -3.15 -12.07
N VAL A 6 24.91 -3.38 -11.44
CA VAL A 6 25.10 -4.49 -10.50
C VAL A 6 24.20 -4.33 -9.27
N LEU A 7 24.14 -3.13 -8.69
CA LEU A 7 23.32 -2.84 -7.53
C LEU A 7 21.82 -2.88 -7.86
N LEU A 8 21.43 -2.47 -9.05
CA LEU A 8 20.05 -2.57 -9.54
C LEU A 8 19.63 -4.05 -9.63
N ILE A 9 20.44 -4.90 -10.25
CA ILE A 9 20.17 -6.34 -10.37
C ILE A 9 20.12 -6.99 -8.97
N LEU A 10 21.04 -6.64 -8.07
CA LEU A 10 21.03 -7.11 -6.69
C LEU A 10 19.78 -6.66 -5.95
N GLY A 11 19.37 -5.39 -6.13
CA GLY A 11 18.15 -4.83 -5.57
C GLY A 11 16.90 -5.58 -6.05
N MET A 12 16.81 -5.88 -7.34
CA MET A 12 15.71 -6.69 -7.90
C MET A 12 15.69 -8.11 -7.31
N ALA A 13 16.85 -8.75 -7.17
CA ALA A 13 16.94 -10.07 -6.56
C ALA A 13 16.50 -10.06 -5.09
N LEU A 14 16.89 -9.03 -4.33
CA LEU A 14 16.45 -8.83 -2.94
C LEU A 14 14.96 -8.57 -2.85
N LEU A 15 14.39 -7.72 -3.72
CA LEU A 15 12.96 -7.47 -3.79
C LEU A 15 12.17 -8.76 -4.00
N ILE A 16 12.50 -9.52 -5.03
CA ILE A 16 11.79 -10.76 -5.39
C ILE A 16 11.91 -11.80 -4.28
N LYS A 17 13.12 -12.04 -3.78
CA LYS A 17 13.33 -13.01 -2.70
C LYS A 17 12.76 -12.54 -1.36
N GLY A 18 12.85 -11.25 -1.08
CA GLY A 18 12.21 -10.63 0.08
C GLY A 18 10.70 -10.83 0.05
N ALA A 19 10.04 -10.56 -1.07
CA ALA A 19 8.61 -10.78 -1.25
C ALA A 19 8.23 -12.28 -1.13
N ASP A 20 9.07 -13.17 -1.67
CA ASP A 20 8.90 -14.63 -1.55
C ASP A 20 8.85 -15.07 -0.08
N PHE A 21 9.81 -14.63 0.75
CA PHE A 21 9.83 -14.90 2.19
C PHE A 21 8.70 -14.20 2.93
N PHE A 22 8.41 -12.96 2.58
CA PHE A 22 7.39 -12.16 3.25
C PHE A 22 5.99 -12.76 3.07
N VAL A 23 5.66 -13.20 1.84
CA VAL A 23 4.40 -13.88 1.54
C VAL A 23 4.32 -15.23 2.25
N ASP A 24 5.39 -16.05 2.22
CA ASP A 24 5.41 -17.34 2.92
C ASP A 24 5.25 -17.19 4.43
N GLY A 25 5.95 -16.22 5.02
CA GLY A 25 5.85 -15.91 6.44
C GLY A 25 4.44 -15.45 6.81
N SER A 26 3.85 -14.55 6.01
CA SER A 26 2.51 -14.00 6.22
C SER A 26 1.42 -15.05 6.07
N SER A 27 1.47 -15.87 5.01
CA SER A 27 0.58 -17.02 4.83
C SER A 27 0.74 -18.05 5.95
N GLY A 28 1.99 -18.31 6.39
CA GLY A 28 2.25 -19.19 7.53
C GLY A 28 1.66 -18.68 8.84
N ILE A 29 1.70 -17.36 9.10
CA ILE A 29 1.04 -16.73 10.25
C ILE A 29 -0.48 -16.90 10.14
N ALA A 30 -1.06 -16.61 8.96
CA ALA A 30 -2.48 -16.80 8.70
C ALA A 30 -2.94 -18.22 9.06
N LYS A 31 -2.26 -19.25 8.54
CA LYS A 31 -2.54 -20.67 8.80
C LYS A 31 -2.37 -21.03 10.28
N LYS A 32 -1.31 -20.54 10.93
CA LYS A 32 -1.03 -20.84 12.35
C LYS A 32 -2.11 -20.36 13.29
N PHE A 33 -2.59 -19.13 13.08
CA PHE A 33 -3.59 -18.49 13.93
C PHE A 33 -5.02 -18.62 13.39
N ARG A 34 -5.22 -19.36 12.30
CA ARG A 34 -6.52 -19.52 11.63
C ARG A 34 -7.14 -18.17 11.25
N ILE A 35 -6.29 -17.23 10.84
CA ILE A 35 -6.72 -15.93 10.34
C ILE A 35 -6.91 -16.06 8.82
N PRO A 36 -8.02 -15.58 8.24
CA PRO A 36 -8.19 -15.56 6.79
C PRO A 36 -7.03 -14.82 6.12
N SER A 37 -6.47 -15.38 5.05
CA SER A 37 -5.30 -14.81 4.34
C SER A 37 -5.57 -13.39 3.88
N ILE A 38 -6.81 -13.05 3.55
CA ILE A 38 -7.22 -11.70 3.18
C ILE A 38 -7.01 -10.69 4.31
N ILE A 39 -7.29 -11.06 5.57
CA ILE A 39 -7.09 -10.17 6.71
C ILE A 39 -5.59 -9.91 6.94
N ILE A 40 -4.74 -10.91 6.73
CA ILE A 40 -3.29 -10.73 6.77
C ILE A 40 -2.82 -9.80 5.64
N GLY A 41 -3.39 -9.93 4.44
CA GLY A 41 -3.15 -9.01 3.33
C GLY A 41 -3.56 -7.58 3.67
N LEU A 42 -4.80 -7.39 4.17
CA LEU A 42 -5.35 -6.09 4.57
C LEU A 42 -4.61 -5.44 5.76
N THR A 43 -3.80 -6.17 6.52
CA THR A 43 -3.15 -5.66 7.74
C THR A 43 -1.63 -5.76 7.66
N LEU A 44 -1.08 -6.93 8.01
CA LEU A 44 0.36 -7.13 8.14
C LEU A 44 1.10 -6.80 6.84
N VAL A 45 0.57 -7.27 5.70
CA VAL A 45 1.26 -7.10 4.41
C VAL A 45 1.16 -5.66 3.95
N SER A 46 -0.03 -5.08 3.95
CA SER A 46 -0.23 -3.68 3.51
C SER A 46 0.50 -2.67 4.41
N LEU A 47 0.47 -2.82 5.74
CA LEU A 47 1.22 -1.94 6.64
C LEU A 47 2.73 -2.07 6.44
N GLY A 48 3.21 -3.29 6.20
CA GLY A 48 4.63 -3.54 5.98
C GLY A 48 5.13 -2.91 4.68
N THR A 49 4.43 -3.12 3.59
CA THR A 49 4.84 -2.61 2.28
C THR A 49 4.69 -1.10 2.18
N SER A 50 3.70 -0.48 2.85
CA SER A 50 3.49 0.98 2.88
C SER A 50 4.39 1.73 3.89
N ALA A 51 5.35 1.06 4.53
CA ALA A 51 6.30 1.72 5.43
C ALA A 51 7.16 2.81 4.73
N PRO A 52 7.64 2.63 3.48
CA PRO A 52 8.31 3.69 2.72
C PRO A 52 7.42 4.92 2.53
N GLU A 53 6.16 4.73 2.17
CA GLU A 53 5.20 5.83 1.97
C GLU A 53 4.98 6.63 3.24
N ILE A 54 4.90 5.97 4.42
CA ILE A 54 4.85 6.65 5.72
C ILE A 54 6.08 7.53 5.90
N SER A 55 7.26 6.96 5.67
CA SER A 55 8.54 7.67 5.85
C SER A 55 8.63 8.89 4.93
N ILE A 56 8.31 8.73 3.64
CA ILE A 56 8.36 9.81 2.64
C ILE A 56 7.37 10.92 3.02
N SER A 57 6.13 10.56 3.35
CA SER A 57 5.08 11.53 3.67
C SER A 57 5.41 12.34 4.93
N ILE A 58 5.90 11.70 5.98
CA ILE A 58 6.30 12.40 7.21
C ILE A 58 7.52 13.30 6.97
N ASN A 59 8.54 12.81 6.28
CA ASN A 59 9.74 13.60 5.96
C ASN A 59 9.40 14.80 5.07
N ALA A 60 8.52 14.66 4.09
CA ALA A 60 8.06 15.75 3.24
C ALA A 60 7.39 16.85 4.07
N VAL A 61 6.51 16.49 5.00
CA VAL A 61 5.87 17.45 5.90
C VAL A 61 6.88 18.18 6.78
N LEU A 62 7.83 17.46 7.38
CA LEU A 62 8.88 18.06 8.22
C LEU A 62 9.83 18.95 7.43
N ALA A 63 9.99 18.69 6.14
CA ALA A 63 10.81 19.53 5.23
C ALA A 63 10.05 20.74 4.66
N GLY A 64 8.75 20.94 4.95
CA GLY A 64 7.94 22.02 4.41
C GLY A 64 7.47 21.78 2.97
N ALA A 65 7.33 20.51 2.56
CA ALA A 65 6.80 20.08 1.26
C ALA A 65 5.54 19.23 1.48
N SER A 66 4.59 19.77 2.24
CA SER A 66 3.41 19.03 2.70
C SER A 66 2.49 18.55 1.55
N ASP A 67 2.46 19.27 0.44
CA ASP A 67 1.79 18.89 -0.80
C ASP A 67 2.35 17.59 -1.41
N MET A 68 3.65 17.34 -1.25
CA MET A 68 4.29 16.09 -1.67
C MET A 68 3.73 14.88 -0.91
N SER A 69 3.37 15.05 0.37
CA SER A 69 2.75 13.97 1.16
C SER A 69 1.40 13.55 0.59
N VAL A 70 0.56 14.52 0.21
CA VAL A 70 -0.75 14.24 -0.42
C VAL A 70 -0.57 13.61 -1.79
N GLY A 71 0.33 14.15 -2.61
CA GLY A 71 0.66 13.60 -3.93
C GLY A 71 1.17 12.16 -3.86
N ASN A 72 2.05 11.86 -2.90
CA ASN A 72 2.56 10.50 -2.67
C ASN A 72 1.42 9.51 -2.37
N VAL A 73 0.53 9.85 -1.44
CA VAL A 73 -0.58 8.98 -1.05
C VAL A 73 -1.57 8.75 -2.20
N VAL A 74 -1.96 9.80 -2.91
CA VAL A 74 -2.91 9.70 -4.04
C VAL A 74 -2.27 8.94 -5.20
N GLY A 75 -1.02 9.24 -5.53
CA GLY A 75 -0.27 8.55 -6.58
C GLY A 75 -0.06 7.06 -6.29
N SER A 76 0.32 6.70 -5.06
CA SER A 76 0.45 5.29 -4.63
C SER A 76 -0.89 4.55 -4.73
N ASN A 77 -2.00 5.19 -4.39
CA ASN A 77 -3.33 4.56 -4.51
C ASN A 77 -3.74 4.34 -5.98
N ILE A 78 -3.45 5.29 -6.87
CA ILE A 78 -3.66 5.12 -8.32
C ILE A 78 -2.80 3.95 -8.81
N CYS A 79 -1.52 3.91 -8.44
CA CYS A 79 -0.61 2.83 -8.79
C CYS A 79 -1.14 1.48 -8.28
N ASN A 80 -1.58 1.41 -7.04
CA ASN A 80 -2.14 0.21 -6.42
C ASN A 80 -3.36 -0.33 -7.19
N ILE A 81 -4.31 0.52 -7.53
CA ILE A 81 -5.56 0.11 -8.18
C ILE A 81 -5.32 -0.26 -9.65
N PHE A 82 -4.61 0.57 -10.41
CA PHE A 82 -4.50 0.37 -11.85
C PHE A 82 -3.32 -0.51 -12.25
N LEU A 83 -2.15 -0.30 -11.67
CA LEU A 83 -0.95 -1.04 -12.04
C LEU A 83 -0.83 -2.35 -11.26
N ILE A 84 -0.85 -2.30 -9.93
CA ILE A 84 -0.53 -3.47 -9.09
C ILE A 84 -1.63 -4.52 -9.18
N LEU A 85 -2.88 -4.11 -9.00
CA LEU A 85 -4.02 -5.04 -9.12
C LEU A 85 -4.13 -5.56 -10.55
N GLY A 86 -3.90 -4.72 -11.57
CA GLY A 86 -3.88 -5.11 -12.97
C GLY A 86 -2.79 -6.13 -13.27
N MET A 87 -1.57 -5.91 -12.80
CA MET A 87 -0.46 -6.85 -12.97
C MET A 87 -0.73 -8.17 -12.26
N ALA A 88 -1.20 -8.15 -11.01
CA ALA A 88 -1.55 -9.37 -10.29
C ALA A 88 -2.64 -10.18 -11.01
N ALA A 89 -3.63 -9.51 -11.58
CA ALA A 89 -4.73 -10.14 -12.34
C ALA A 89 -4.28 -10.79 -13.67
N ILE A 90 -3.23 -10.26 -14.30
CA ILE A 90 -2.65 -10.85 -15.53
C ILE A 90 -2.02 -12.21 -15.23
N PHE A 91 -1.34 -12.35 -14.10
CA PHE A 91 -0.63 -13.57 -13.75
C PHE A 91 -1.53 -14.64 -13.12
N THR A 92 -2.56 -14.22 -12.37
CA THR A 92 -3.48 -15.17 -11.71
C THR A 92 -4.87 -14.55 -11.61
N PRO A 93 -5.94 -15.30 -11.95
CA PRO A 93 -7.30 -14.83 -11.74
C PRO A 93 -7.51 -14.48 -10.25
N LEU A 94 -7.83 -13.22 -9.97
CA LEU A 94 -8.07 -12.76 -8.61
C LEU A 94 -9.53 -13.06 -8.24
N LEU A 95 -9.72 -14.06 -7.38
CA LEU A 95 -11.02 -14.35 -6.81
C LEU A 95 -11.30 -13.38 -5.67
N ILE A 96 -12.27 -12.51 -5.87
CA ILE A 96 -12.61 -11.50 -4.87
C ILE A 96 -13.72 -12.06 -3.98
N SER A 97 -13.42 -12.26 -2.70
CA SER A 97 -14.37 -12.81 -1.74
C SER A 97 -15.60 -11.91 -1.57
N LYS A 98 -16.75 -12.52 -1.16
CA LYS A 98 -17.99 -11.76 -0.92
C LYS A 98 -17.81 -10.67 0.13
N ASP A 99 -16.96 -10.91 1.11
CA ASP A 99 -16.70 -9.99 2.21
C ASP A 99 -15.94 -8.75 1.75
N ILE A 100 -14.92 -8.91 0.89
CA ILE A 100 -14.20 -7.80 0.28
C ILE A 100 -15.17 -6.91 -0.52
N LYS A 101 -16.01 -7.53 -1.36
CA LYS A 101 -17.01 -6.79 -2.15
C LYS A 101 -18.00 -6.03 -1.28
N LYS A 102 -18.39 -6.62 -0.15
CA LYS A 102 -19.41 -6.06 0.73
C LYS A 102 -18.88 -5.00 1.68
N TYR A 103 -17.64 -5.14 2.15
CA TYR A 103 -17.10 -4.29 3.21
C TYR A 103 -15.88 -3.49 2.77
N ASP A 104 -14.81 -4.15 2.34
CA ASP A 104 -13.51 -3.48 2.21
C ASP A 104 -13.45 -2.52 1.01
N ILE A 105 -13.98 -2.90 -0.16
CA ILE A 105 -14.03 -2.00 -1.32
C ILE A 105 -14.97 -0.79 -1.07
N PRO A 106 -16.20 -0.95 -0.53
CA PRO A 106 -17.04 0.19 -0.17
C PRO A 106 -16.41 1.11 0.89
N ILE A 107 -15.72 0.55 1.89
CA ILE A 107 -14.99 1.35 2.88
C ILE A 107 -13.88 2.16 2.19
N MET A 108 -13.09 1.55 1.32
CA MET A 108 -12.05 2.22 0.53
C MET A 108 -12.63 3.40 -0.27
N ILE A 109 -13.72 3.15 -1.00
CA ILE A 109 -14.42 4.21 -1.77
C ILE A 109 -14.93 5.31 -0.85
N GLY A 110 -15.53 4.96 0.29
CA GLY A 110 -16.00 5.92 1.28
C GLY A 110 -14.88 6.80 1.84
N ILE A 111 -13.71 6.23 2.07
CA ILE A 111 -12.50 6.95 2.51
C ILE A 111 -12.00 7.90 1.41
N PHE A 112 -12.04 7.51 0.14
CA PHE A 112 -11.68 8.40 -0.97
C PHE A 112 -12.66 9.58 -1.11
N ILE A 113 -13.96 9.33 -0.92
CA ILE A 113 -14.97 10.40 -0.88
C ILE A 113 -14.73 11.32 0.32
N LEU A 114 -14.38 10.76 1.50
CA LEU A 114 -14.07 11.55 2.68
C LEU A 114 -12.85 12.46 2.47
N LEU A 115 -11.83 11.98 1.76
CA LEU A 115 -10.68 12.79 1.38
C LEU A 115 -11.10 13.99 0.51
N ILE A 116 -12.01 13.79 -0.46
CA ILE A 116 -12.56 14.89 -1.27
C ILE A 116 -13.32 15.87 -0.38
N VAL A 117 -14.16 15.38 0.53
CA VAL A 117 -14.93 16.22 1.45
C VAL A 117 -14.01 17.07 2.32
N PHE A 118 -12.98 16.50 2.90
CA PHE A 118 -12.02 17.25 3.72
C PHE A 118 -11.25 18.26 2.87
N ALA A 119 -10.58 17.80 1.83
CA ALA A 119 -9.66 18.62 1.06
C ALA A 119 -10.30 19.71 0.19
N TYR A 120 -11.60 19.60 -0.13
CA TYR A 120 -12.22 20.53 -1.08
C TYR A 120 -13.54 21.16 -0.60
N LEU A 121 -14.26 20.54 0.34
CA LEU A 121 -15.56 21.07 0.81
C LEU A 121 -15.46 21.68 2.21
N ILE A 122 -14.72 21.09 3.14
CA ILE A 122 -14.63 21.57 4.53
C ILE A 122 -13.49 22.56 4.67
N THR A 123 -12.28 22.16 4.29
CA THR A 123 -11.07 22.97 4.36
C THR A 123 -10.42 23.09 2.98
N PRO A 124 -10.94 23.97 2.09
CA PRO A 124 -10.50 24.00 0.70
C PRO A 124 -8.98 24.11 0.52
N ASN A 125 -8.42 23.17 -0.24
CA ASN A 125 -7.00 23.04 -0.58
C ASN A 125 -6.06 22.75 0.61
N MET A 126 -6.62 22.22 1.70
CA MET A 126 -5.81 21.82 2.86
C MET A 126 -6.46 20.67 3.64
N ILE A 127 -5.65 19.99 4.48
CA ILE A 127 -6.11 19.04 5.49
C ILE A 127 -5.48 19.48 6.81
N ASN A 128 -6.32 19.81 7.79
CA ASN A 128 -5.90 20.27 9.10
C ASN A 128 -5.65 19.09 10.06
N TRP A 129 -4.97 19.35 11.17
CA TRP A 129 -4.65 18.35 12.20
C TRP A 129 -5.89 17.64 12.78
N TRP A 130 -7.03 18.34 12.93
CA TRP A 130 -8.26 17.73 13.46
C TRP A 130 -8.93 16.77 12.46
N GLU A 131 -8.80 17.01 11.15
CA GLU A 131 -9.22 16.08 10.10
C GLU A 131 -8.30 14.85 10.10
N GLY A 132 -6.99 15.09 10.31
CA GLY A 132 -6.01 14.03 10.54
C GLY A 132 -6.36 13.15 11.75
N LEU A 133 -6.82 13.75 12.84
CA LEU A 133 -7.28 13.00 14.01
C LEU A 133 -8.50 12.13 13.68
N ILE A 134 -9.45 12.63 12.91
CA ILE A 134 -10.61 11.84 12.44
C ILE A 134 -10.12 10.66 11.58
N LEU A 135 -9.18 10.89 10.65
CA LEU A 135 -8.61 9.82 9.84
C LEU A 135 -7.94 8.74 10.71
N LEU A 136 -7.18 9.12 11.75
CA LEU A 136 -6.57 8.15 12.67
C LEU A 136 -7.60 7.40 13.52
N LEU A 137 -8.68 8.05 13.93
CA LEU A 137 -9.78 7.36 14.61
C LEU A 137 -10.48 6.35 13.69
N LEU A 138 -10.63 6.67 12.41
CA LEU A 138 -11.11 5.72 11.39
C LEU A 138 -10.13 4.57 11.19
N PHE A 139 -8.81 4.80 11.22
CA PHE A 139 -7.81 3.73 11.17
C PHE A 139 -7.95 2.78 12.35
N ILE A 140 -8.09 3.31 13.57
CA ILE A 140 -8.33 2.49 14.77
C ILE A 140 -9.63 1.70 14.64
N GLY A 141 -10.73 2.36 14.22
CA GLY A 141 -12.03 1.73 14.02
C GLY A 141 -11.99 0.62 12.98
N TYR A 142 -11.33 0.86 11.84
CA TYR A 142 -11.17 -0.15 10.79
C TYR A 142 -10.31 -1.34 11.26
N THR A 143 -9.23 -1.07 11.99
CA THR A 143 -8.40 -2.14 12.57
C THR A 143 -9.18 -3.00 13.56
N ILE A 144 -9.97 -2.38 14.46
CA ILE A 144 -10.88 -3.10 15.37
C ILE A 144 -11.90 -3.93 14.58
N PHE A 145 -12.50 -3.36 13.54
CA PHE A 145 -13.44 -4.08 12.66
C PHE A 145 -12.81 -5.33 12.05
N LEU A 146 -11.57 -5.24 11.52
CA LEU A 146 -10.86 -6.39 10.98
C LEU A 146 -10.57 -7.46 12.04
N ILE A 147 -10.17 -7.07 13.25
CA ILE A 147 -9.93 -7.99 14.37
C ILE A 147 -11.23 -8.73 14.77
N LEU A 148 -12.35 -8.00 14.88
CA LEU A 148 -13.63 -8.61 15.23
C LEU A 148 -14.12 -9.56 14.14
N ARG A 149 -13.93 -9.21 12.88
CA ARG A 149 -14.27 -10.04 11.74
C ARG A 149 -13.46 -11.34 11.71
N THR A 150 -12.18 -11.30 12.06
CA THR A 150 -11.32 -12.49 12.18
C THR A 150 -11.91 -13.49 13.18
N LYS A 151 -12.33 -13.02 14.36
CA LYS A 151 -12.91 -13.89 15.41
C LYS A 151 -14.20 -14.60 14.97
N GLN A 152 -14.98 -13.99 14.08
CA GLN A 152 -16.21 -14.61 13.57
C GLN A 152 -15.95 -15.71 12.53
N GLN A 153 -14.83 -15.63 11.80
CA GLN A 153 -14.47 -16.58 10.75
C GLN A 153 -13.65 -17.79 11.25
N GLU A 154 -13.02 -17.71 12.43
CA GLU A 154 -12.23 -18.81 13.03
C GLU A 154 -13.01 -20.12 13.25
N GLN A 155 -14.34 -20.09 13.18
CA GLN A 155 -15.21 -21.25 13.52
C GLN A 155 -15.45 -22.23 12.37
N THR A 156 -14.92 -22.01 11.15
CA THR A 156 -15.41 -22.72 9.96
C THR A 156 -14.42 -23.61 9.22
N GLU A 157 -13.12 -23.62 9.55
CA GLU A 157 -12.15 -24.45 8.79
C GLU A 157 -11.38 -25.42 9.72
N GLU A 158 -11.86 -26.66 9.81
CA GLU A 158 -11.07 -27.80 10.26
C GLU A 158 -10.19 -28.29 9.10
N VAL A 159 -8.99 -27.76 8.97
CA VAL A 159 -7.97 -28.33 8.09
C VAL A 159 -6.85 -28.89 8.95
N GLU A 160 -6.70 -30.22 8.95
CA GLU A 160 -5.55 -30.96 9.51
C GLU A 160 -4.29 -30.75 8.65
N GLU A 161 -3.78 -29.52 8.55
CA GLU A 161 -2.45 -29.27 8.03
C GLU A 161 -1.44 -29.14 9.18
N LYS A 162 -0.21 -29.67 8.98
CA LYS A 162 0.90 -29.48 9.94
C LYS A 162 1.06 -28.00 10.25
N LYS A 163 0.77 -27.60 11.48
CA LYS A 163 0.85 -26.20 11.91
C LYS A 163 2.25 -25.66 11.67
N PRO A 164 2.42 -24.57 10.90
CA PRO A 164 3.74 -24.02 10.61
C PRO A 164 4.45 -23.54 11.89
N ASN A 165 5.78 -23.54 11.85
CA ASN A 165 6.59 -23.04 12.95
C ASN A 165 6.50 -21.51 12.96
N ILE A 166 5.88 -20.95 14.01
CA ILE A 166 5.65 -19.51 14.14
C ILE A 166 6.94 -18.70 14.14
N ILE A 167 8.01 -19.20 14.76
CA ILE A 167 9.29 -18.50 14.82
C ILE A 167 9.86 -18.35 13.41
N LYS A 168 9.81 -19.42 12.60
CA LYS A 168 10.22 -19.38 11.20
C LYS A 168 9.38 -18.38 10.38
N CYS A 169 8.05 -18.37 10.60
CA CYS A 169 7.15 -17.43 9.91
C CYS A 169 7.49 -15.98 10.26
N VAL A 170 7.70 -15.67 11.54
CA VAL A 170 8.06 -14.32 11.99
C VAL A 170 9.43 -13.90 11.41
N ILE A 171 10.43 -14.79 11.43
CA ILE A 171 11.74 -14.51 10.80
C ILE A 171 11.56 -14.22 9.31
N PHE A 172 10.74 -14.99 8.61
CA PHE A 172 10.48 -14.79 7.18
C PHE A 172 9.78 -13.44 6.92
N VAL A 173 8.83 -13.05 7.76
CA VAL A 173 8.18 -11.73 7.67
C VAL A 173 9.20 -10.62 7.87
N VAL A 174 9.98 -10.67 8.94
CA VAL A 174 10.94 -9.59 9.27
C VAL A 174 12.05 -9.49 8.24
N LEU A 175 12.70 -10.59 7.89
CA LEU A 175 13.78 -10.60 6.91
C LEU A 175 13.26 -10.31 5.49
N GLY A 176 12.08 -10.84 5.15
CA GLY A 176 11.43 -10.58 3.87
C GLY A 176 11.11 -9.09 3.70
N LEU A 177 10.48 -8.47 4.71
CA LEU A 177 10.17 -7.04 4.69
C LEU A 177 11.44 -6.18 4.63
N ALA A 178 12.45 -6.49 5.42
CA ALA A 178 13.73 -5.79 5.38
C ALA A 178 14.38 -5.88 3.97
N ALA A 179 14.37 -7.08 3.36
CA ALA A 179 14.89 -7.28 2.02
C ALA A 179 14.08 -6.53 0.94
N ILE A 180 12.74 -6.44 1.09
CA ILE A 180 11.87 -5.67 0.19
C ILE A 180 12.23 -4.19 0.27
N ILE A 181 12.29 -3.62 1.47
CA ILE A 181 12.56 -2.17 1.66
C ILE A 181 13.98 -1.85 1.17
N PHE A 182 14.98 -2.62 1.56
CA PHE A 182 16.36 -2.39 1.14
C PHE A 182 16.56 -2.61 -0.36
N GLY A 183 15.97 -3.68 -0.90
CA GLY A 183 15.99 -3.99 -2.33
C GLY A 183 15.30 -2.91 -3.16
N GLY A 184 14.14 -2.41 -2.71
CA GLY A 184 13.41 -1.31 -3.35
C GLY A 184 14.26 -0.05 -3.42
N ASN A 185 14.89 0.35 -2.33
CA ASN A 185 15.79 1.50 -2.30
C ASN A 185 16.98 1.34 -3.26
N LEU A 186 17.58 0.15 -3.32
CA LEU A 186 18.65 -0.12 -4.28
C LEU A 186 18.16 0.01 -5.74
N VAL A 187 16.99 -0.54 -6.06
CA VAL A 187 16.43 -0.45 -7.41
C VAL A 187 16.18 1.00 -7.78
N VAL A 188 15.47 1.77 -6.94
CA VAL A 188 15.10 3.16 -7.25
C VAL A 188 16.34 4.03 -7.41
N ASN A 189 17.26 4.01 -6.43
CA ASN A 189 18.42 4.88 -6.44
C ASN A 189 19.34 4.59 -7.65
N ASN A 190 19.57 3.32 -7.96
CA ASN A 190 20.44 2.97 -9.08
C ASN A 190 19.75 3.14 -10.44
N ALA A 191 18.44 2.88 -10.55
CA ALA A 191 17.69 3.19 -11.77
C ALA A 191 17.68 4.70 -12.04
N GLN A 192 17.52 5.53 -11.00
CA GLN A 192 17.61 6.98 -11.10
C GLN A 192 19.00 7.43 -11.59
N SER A 193 20.07 6.92 -10.97
CA SER A 193 21.46 7.22 -11.37
C SER A 193 21.69 6.88 -12.84
N ILE A 194 21.32 5.68 -13.27
CA ILE A 194 21.46 5.23 -14.66
C ILE A 194 20.67 6.11 -15.61
N ALA A 195 19.42 6.46 -15.28
CA ALA A 195 18.57 7.27 -16.14
C ALA A 195 19.14 8.70 -16.35
N LEU A 196 19.67 9.32 -15.27
CA LEU A 196 20.33 10.61 -15.34
C LEU A 196 21.61 10.55 -16.19
N GLU A 197 22.44 9.51 -16.01
CA GLU A 197 23.64 9.29 -16.83
C GLU A 197 23.32 9.06 -18.32
N LEU A 198 22.15 8.48 -18.62
CA LEU A 198 21.64 8.32 -19.99
C LEU A 198 21.02 9.60 -20.58
N GLY A 199 21.03 10.72 -19.84
CA GLY A 199 20.57 12.01 -20.28
C GLY A 199 19.07 12.28 -20.08
N MET A 200 18.36 11.50 -19.25
CA MET A 200 17.00 11.83 -18.86
C MET A 200 17.01 13.06 -17.94
N SER A 201 16.01 13.93 -18.07
CA SER A 201 15.87 15.07 -17.16
C SER A 201 15.48 14.63 -15.75
N GLU A 202 15.94 15.36 -14.72
CA GLU A 202 15.55 15.11 -13.32
C GLU A 202 14.04 15.06 -13.13
N THR A 203 13.30 15.93 -13.82
CA THR A 203 11.84 15.95 -13.79
C THR A 203 11.24 14.66 -14.31
N LEU A 204 11.73 14.14 -15.46
CA LEU A 204 11.22 12.89 -16.03
C LEU A 204 11.55 11.69 -15.12
N VAL A 205 12.75 11.65 -14.56
CA VAL A 205 13.17 10.62 -13.61
C VAL A 205 12.29 10.63 -12.35
N SER A 206 12.02 11.81 -11.79
CA SER A 206 11.15 11.95 -10.63
C SER A 206 9.71 11.53 -10.91
N LEU A 207 9.16 11.94 -12.05
CA LEU A 207 7.78 11.62 -12.45
C LEU A 207 7.57 10.15 -12.83
N THR A 208 8.62 9.41 -13.13
CA THR A 208 8.54 8.02 -13.56
C THR A 208 9.18 7.06 -12.55
N ILE A 209 10.50 7.05 -12.46
CA ILE A 209 11.25 6.05 -11.68
C ILE A 209 10.99 6.21 -10.18
N VAL A 210 11.06 7.45 -9.67
CA VAL A 210 10.85 7.69 -8.23
C VAL A 210 9.38 7.48 -7.86
N ALA A 211 8.45 7.98 -8.69
CA ALA A 211 7.02 7.86 -8.43
C ALA A 211 6.53 6.40 -8.39
N VAL A 212 7.01 5.54 -9.29
CA VAL A 212 6.69 4.11 -9.28
C VAL A 212 7.49 3.37 -8.21
N GLY A 213 8.69 3.87 -7.90
CA GLY A 213 9.65 3.24 -7.02
C GLY A 213 9.14 3.05 -5.59
N THR A 214 8.36 3.99 -5.08
CA THR A 214 7.78 3.90 -3.73
C THR A 214 6.78 2.75 -3.62
N SER A 215 6.05 2.45 -4.69
CA SER A 215 5.07 1.36 -4.75
C SER A 215 5.68 0.02 -5.23
N LEU A 216 7.01 -0.08 -5.42
CA LEU A 216 7.67 -1.35 -5.77
C LEU A 216 7.49 -2.45 -4.72
N PRO A 217 7.55 -2.17 -3.40
CA PRO A 217 7.25 -3.15 -2.37
C PRO A 217 5.87 -3.79 -2.54
N GLU A 218 4.85 -2.97 -2.72
CA GLU A 218 3.47 -3.41 -2.96
C GLU A 218 3.36 -4.22 -4.25
N LEU A 219 3.94 -3.72 -5.34
CA LEU A 219 3.89 -4.37 -6.65
C LEU A 219 4.50 -5.76 -6.59
N VAL A 220 5.75 -5.86 -6.14
CA VAL A 220 6.46 -7.14 -6.14
C VAL A 220 5.82 -8.13 -5.16
N THR A 221 5.39 -7.65 -3.98
CA THR A 221 4.71 -8.51 -3.00
C THR A 221 3.39 -9.05 -3.52
N SER A 222 2.55 -8.19 -4.14
CA SER A 222 1.25 -8.62 -4.68
C SER A 222 1.40 -9.56 -5.88
N VAL A 223 2.37 -9.30 -6.76
CA VAL A 223 2.65 -10.17 -7.90
C VAL A 223 3.19 -11.52 -7.42
N VAL A 224 4.12 -11.55 -6.47
CA VAL A 224 4.64 -12.81 -5.90
C VAL A 224 3.53 -13.58 -5.18
N ALA A 225 2.66 -12.91 -4.41
CA ALA A 225 1.50 -13.54 -3.78
C ALA A 225 0.56 -14.17 -4.82
N ALA A 226 0.29 -13.47 -5.93
CA ALA A 226 -0.51 -14.00 -7.03
C ALA A 226 0.13 -15.25 -7.65
N PHE A 227 1.44 -15.24 -7.93
CA PHE A 227 2.16 -16.42 -8.44
C PHE A 227 2.13 -17.59 -7.46
N LYS A 228 2.12 -17.35 -6.17
CA LYS A 228 2.01 -18.38 -5.12
C LYS A 228 0.58 -18.87 -4.90
N LYS A 229 -0.39 -18.39 -5.67
CA LYS A 229 -1.83 -18.69 -5.50
C LYS A 229 -2.39 -18.17 -4.17
N GLU A 230 -1.72 -17.21 -3.56
CA GLU A 230 -2.17 -16.46 -2.37
C GLU A 230 -2.89 -15.17 -2.84
N GLY A 231 -3.86 -15.30 -3.75
CA GLY A 231 -4.58 -14.17 -4.34
C GLY A 231 -5.27 -13.28 -3.31
N ASP A 232 -5.73 -13.85 -2.21
CA ASP A 232 -6.30 -13.10 -1.09
C ASP A 232 -5.27 -12.16 -0.45
N ILE A 233 -4.02 -12.60 -0.29
CA ILE A 233 -2.94 -11.72 0.19
C ILE A 233 -2.68 -10.60 -0.80
N ALA A 234 -2.66 -10.90 -2.11
CA ALA A 234 -2.42 -9.89 -3.15
C ALA A 234 -3.52 -8.80 -3.16
N VAL A 235 -4.80 -9.22 -3.17
CA VAL A 235 -5.95 -8.29 -3.15
C VAL A 235 -6.00 -7.52 -1.83
N GLY A 236 -5.78 -8.22 -0.71
CA GLY A 236 -5.75 -7.60 0.61
C GLY A 236 -4.64 -6.55 0.75
N ASN A 237 -3.44 -6.83 0.22
CA ASN A 237 -2.33 -5.87 0.20
C ASN A 237 -2.74 -4.58 -0.53
N VAL A 238 -3.26 -4.68 -1.76
CA VAL A 238 -3.67 -3.51 -2.54
C VAL A 238 -4.77 -2.70 -1.85
N ILE A 239 -5.86 -3.35 -1.42
CA ILE A 239 -6.99 -2.64 -0.79
C ILE A 239 -6.56 -2.06 0.57
N GLY A 240 -5.81 -2.83 1.36
CA GLY A 240 -5.31 -2.39 2.66
C GLY A 240 -4.37 -1.19 2.53
N SER A 241 -3.43 -1.22 1.58
CA SER A 241 -2.55 -0.09 1.30
C SER A 241 -3.34 1.15 0.85
N CYS A 242 -4.36 1.00 -0.01
CA CYS A 242 -5.21 2.12 -0.42
C CYS A 242 -5.95 2.76 0.76
N ILE A 243 -6.48 1.95 1.67
CA ILE A 243 -7.16 2.42 2.88
C ILE A 243 -6.16 3.11 3.81
N PHE A 244 -5.04 2.43 4.14
CA PHE A 244 -4.06 2.93 5.11
C PHE A 244 -3.32 4.16 4.63
N ASN A 245 -3.05 4.27 3.34
CA ASN A 245 -2.44 5.46 2.76
C ASN A 245 -3.26 6.72 3.08
N VAL A 246 -4.59 6.65 3.03
CA VAL A 246 -5.42 7.81 3.36
C VAL A 246 -5.61 7.95 4.88
N ILE A 247 -6.11 6.91 5.58
CA ILE A 247 -6.52 7.09 6.98
C ILE A 247 -5.34 7.06 7.97
N LEU A 248 -4.24 6.35 7.67
CA LEU A 248 -3.07 6.30 8.53
C LEU A 248 -2.04 7.35 8.09
N ILE A 249 -1.60 7.33 6.80
CA ILE A 249 -0.49 8.16 6.37
C ILE A 249 -0.89 9.63 6.34
N LEU A 250 -1.98 10.02 5.68
CA LEU A 250 -2.45 11.41 5.73
C LEU A 250 -2.91 11.81 7.13
N GLY A 251 -3.47 10.89 7.90
CA GLY A 251 -3.81 11.12 9.29
C GLY A 251 -2.60 11.52 10.13
N LEU A 252 -1.51 10.74 10.08
CA LEU A 252 -0.25 11.04 10.76
C LEU A 252 0.39 12.33 10.22
N ALA A 253 0.47 12.46 8.90
CA ALA A 253 1.06 13.62 8.25
C ALA A 253 0.35 14.92 8.65
N SER A 254 -0.99 14.92 8.73
CA SER A 254 -1.77 16.09 9.16
C SER A 254 -1.54 16.48 10.63
N ILE A 255 -1.32 15.48 11.52
CA ILE A 255 -1.00 15.75 12.93
C ILE A 255 0.43 16.26 13.09
N VAL A 256 1.35 15.81 12.25
CA VAL A 256 2.76 16.27 12.27
C VAL A 256 2.90 17.64 11.61
N ALA A 257 2.04 18.01 10.67
CA ALA A 257 2.12 19.28 9.94
C ALA A 257 2.24 20.53 10.83
N PRO A 258 1.54 20.68 11.96
CA PRO A 258 1.72 21.84 12.87
C PRO A 258 3.13 21.97 13.46
N ILE A 259 3.90 20.88 13.49
CA ILE A 259 5.29 20.87 13.99
C ILE A 259 6.24 21.34 12.88
N GLY A 260 5.87 21.10 11.62
CA GLY A 260 6.60 21.52 10.43
C GLY A 260 6.34 22.98 10.04
N PRO A 261 6.98 23.46 8.97
CA PRO A 261 6.82 24.83 8.47
C PRO A 261 5.41 25.16 7.98
N ASP A 262 4.69 24.19 7.41
CA ASP A 262 3.44 24.41 6.66
C ASP A 262 2.19 24.50 7.55
N LYS A 263 2.25 24.02 8.79
CA LYS A 263 1.14 23.97 9.78
C LYS A 263 -0.07 23.13 9.42
N TYR A 264 -0.29 22.79 8.15
CA TYR A 264 -1.35 21.92 7.60
C TYR A 264 -0.84 21.22 6.34
N LEU A 265 -1.53 20.19 5.88
CA LEU A 265 -1.22 19.60 4.59
C LEU A 265 -1.83 20.44 3.47
N THR A 266 -1.00 20.93 2.58
CA THR A 266 -1.43 21.65 1.38
C THR A 266 -1.92 20.64 0.33
N VAL A 267 -3.10 20.91 -0.25
CA VAL A 267 -3.64 20.13 -1.36
C VAL A 267 -3.66 21.01 -2.61
N GLN A 268 -2.79 20.73 -3.55
CA GLN A 268 -2.74 21.48 -4.80
C GLN A 268 -4.01 21.26 -5.63
N ALA A 269 -4.45 22.29 -6.36
CA ALA A 269 -5.65 22.23 -7.21
C ALA A 269 -5.60 21.09 -8.25
N GLY A 270 -4.41 20.76 -8.77
CA GLY A 270 -4.21 19.65 -9.71
C GLY A 270 -4.52 18.27 -9.15
N VAL A 271 -4.36 18.09 -7.85
CA VAL A 271 -4.58 16.81 -7.15
C VAL A 271 -6.06 16.38 -7.18
N LEU A 272 -7.01 17.31 -7.40
CA LEU A 272 -8.43 16.96 -7.52
C LEU A 272 -8.68 15.95 -8.65
N LEU A 273 -8.04 16.15 -9.81
CA LEU A 273 -8.16 15.22 -10.94
C LEU A 273 -7.63 13.83 -10.55
N ASP A 274 -6.49 13.78 -9.87
CA ASP A 274 -5.88 12.53 -9.44
C ASP A 274 -6.77 11.79 -8.43
N VAL A 275 -7.38 12.51 -7.47
CA VAL A 275 -8.34 11.93 -6.52
C VAL A 275 -9.61 11.41 -7.21
N ILE A 276 -10.08 12.11 -8.26
CA ILE A 276 -11.21 11.64 -9.09
C ILE A 276 -10.81 10.37 -9.86
N ILE A 277 -9.60 10.31 -10.42
CA ILE A 277 -9.08 9.12 -11.09
C ILE A 277 -8.99 7.95 -10.09
N MET A 278 -8.41 8.19 -8.91
CA MET A 278 -8.33 7.22 -7.84
C MET A 278 -9.72 6.67 -7.43
N LEU A 279 -10.69 7.56 -7.21
CA LEU A 279 -12.07 7.21 -6.87
C LEU A 279 -12.74 6.41 -8.00
N SER A 280 -12.58 6.85 -9.25
CA SER A 280 -13.14 6.16 -10.42
C SER A 280 -12.58 4.75 -10.56
N GLY A 281 -11.28 4.57 -10.31
CA GLY A 281 -10.63 3.26 -10.27
C GLY A 281 -11.24 2.35 -9.20
N GLY A 282 -11.47 2.85 -7.99
CA GLY A 282 -12.13 2.11 -6.92
C GLY A 282 -13.55 1.68 -7.29
N VAL A 283 -14.34 2.58 -7.92
CA VAL A 283 -15.70 2.27 -8.40
C VAL A 283 -15.67 1.23 -9.52
N VAL A 284 -14.80 1.39 -10.51
CA VAL A 284 -14.61 0.41 -11.60
C VAL A 284 -14.21 -0.95 -11.03
N PHE A 285 -13.30 -0.99 -10.06
CA PHE A 285 -12.92 -2.22 -9.40
C PHE A 285 -14.09 -2.89 -8.68
N LEU A 286 -14.94 -2.12 -7.98
CA LEU A 286 -16.16 -2.64 -7.37
C LEU A 286 -17.09 -3.24 -8.42
N LEU A 287 -17.33 -2.53 -9.53
CA LEU A 287 -18.19 -3.01 -10.62
C LEU A 287 -17.66 -4.31 -11.23
N ILE A 288 -16.37 -4.36 -11.60
CA ILE A 288 -15.74 -5.58 -12.13
C ILE A 288 -15.86 -6.73 -11.13
N SER A 289 -15.65 -6.45 -9.84
CA SER A 289 -15.75 -7.46 -8.79
C SER A 289 -17.14 -8.08 -8.68
N CYS A 290 -18.20 -7.35 -9.01
CA CYS A 290 -19.57 -7.86 -9.01
C CYS A 290 -19.83 -8.90 -10.12
N PHE A 291 -19.09 -8.82 -11.23
CA PHE A 291 -19.19 -9.78 -12.34
C PHE A 291 -18.21 -10.97 -12.20
N SER A 292 -17.24 -10.89 -11.30
CA SER A 292 -16.35 -12.01 -10.96
C SER A 292 -17.13 -13.05 -10.15
N LYS A 293 -17.30 -14.23 -10.72
CA LYS A 293 -17.98 -15.38 -10.08
C LYS A 293 -17.03 -16.12 -9.16
#